data_0c99e47c609a9098e81132700e012134
#
_entry.id   0c99e47c609a9098e81132700e012134
#
_cell.length_a   1.000
_cell.length_b   1.000
_cell.length_c   1.000
_cell.angle_alpha   90.00
_cell.angle_beta   90.00
_cell.angle_gamma   90.00
#
_symmetry.space_group_name_H-M   'P 1'
#
loop_
_entity.id
_entity.type
_entity.pdbx_description
1 polymer ?
#
loop_
_entity_poly.entity_id
_entity_poly.type
_entity_poly.pdbx_seq_one_letter_code
_entity_poly.pdbx_strand_id
1 'polypeptide(L)'
;WVNRGARGIALFDETWQNTKLRYVFDISDTHMVAGGRSPYLWQMQEHQREEILTHLEEVYGLEEKDTATLQDALMAVAREMVSDNLEEYLDGLEYAVENTYLEDLDEVTIRSDFRQLVTDSVYYMLSRRCGIEPMELLEEEDFMHITDYNHLSALTFLGNAVSQLSESILIDIGRIVHKISLEEARKEVEISKERNYNNFTTLMRETKNRD
;
A
#
# COMPACT_ATOMS: atom_id res chain seq x y z
N TRP A 1 10.02 -18.43 -10.80
CA TRP A 1 10.50 -19.61 -10.05
C TRP A 1 11.27 -19.15 -8.81
N VAL A 2 11.10 -19.87 -7.70
CA VAL A 2 11.85 -19.62 -6.47
C VAL A 2 13.31 -20.05 -6.64
N ASN A 3 14.24 -19.23 -6.18
CA ASN A 3 15.67 -19.53 -6.22
C ASN A 3 16.01 -20.71 -5.31
N ARG A 4 16.94 -21.54 -5.74
CA ARG A 4 17.39 -22.66 -4.93
C ARG A 4 18.04 -22.16 -3.63
N GLY A 5 17.54 -22.61 -2.48
CA GLY A 5 18.02 -22.22 -1.17
C GLY A 5 17.30 -20.99 -0.56
N ALA A 6 16.36 -20.37 -1.27
CA ALA A 6 15.50 -19.33 -0.70
C ALA A 6 14.69 -19.88 0.47
N ARG A 7 14.50 -19.02 1.49
CA ARG A 7 13.71 -19.36 2.68
C ARG A 7 12.35 -18.69 2.58
N GLY A 8 11.30 -19.52 2.43
CA GLY A 8 9.92 -19.02 2.44
C GLY A 8 9.46 -18.67 3.85
N ILE A 9 8.57 -17.70 3.93
CA ILE A 9 7.80 -17.38 5.13
C ILE A 9 6.68 -18.41 5.22
N ALA A 10 6.62 -19.15 6.31
CA ALA A 10 5.59 -20.16 6.54
C ALA A 10 4.31 -19.45 7.04
N LEU A 11 3.20 -19.64 6.32
CA LEU A 11 1.88 -19.18 6.70
C LEU A 11 0.98 -20.40 6.96
N PHE A 12 0.08 -20.27 7.92
CA PHE A 12 -0.98 -21.24 8.10
C PHE A 12 -2.09 -20.96 7.07
N ASP A 13 -2.46 -22.01 6.35
CA ASP A 13 -3.61 -21.99 5.43
C ASP A 13 -4.76 -22.73 6.11
N GLU A 14 -5.74 -21.98 6.61
CA GLU A 14 -6.91 -22.49 7.33
C GLU A 14 -8.09 -22.81 6.42
N THR A 15 -7.93 -22.72 5.10
CA THR A 15 -9.03 -22.84 4.13
C THR A 15 -9.68 -24.24 4.07
N TRP A 16 -9.12 -25.25 4.75
CA TRP A 16 -9.67 -26.61 4.79
C TRP A 16 -9.46 -27.28 6.14
N GLN A 17 -10.29 -28.26 6.46
CA GLN A 17 -10.31 -29.07 7.70
C GLN A 17 -8.96 -29.62 8.18
N ASN A 18 -7.89 -29.37 7.47
CA ASN A 18 -6.51 -29.71 7.84
C ASN A 18 -5.64 -28.46 7.69
N THR A 19 -5.11 -27.97 8.78
CA THR A 19 -4.11 -26.89 8.80
C THR A 19 -2.91 -27.29 7.96
N LYS A 20 -2.66 -26.56 6.86
CA LYS A 20 -1.51 -26.78 5.99
C LYS A 20 -0.57 -25.58 6.07
N LEU A 21 0.74 -25.82 6.00
CA LEU A 21 1.71 -24.75 5.82
C LEU A 21 1.76 -24.37 4.34
N ARG A 22 1.54 -23.10 4.08
CA ARG A 22 1.79 -22.46 2.79
C ARG A 22 3.06 -21.60 2.93
N TYR A 23 3.94 -21.68 1.95
CA TYR A 23 5.14 -20.86 1.93
C TYR A 23 4.99 -19.73 0.91
N VAL A 24 5.24 -18.50 1.34
CA VAL A 24 5.39 -17.33 0.46
C VAL A 24 6.86 -16.93 0.42
N PHE A 25 7.29 -16.37 -0.70
CA PHE A 25 8.67 -15.99 -0.93
C PHE A 25 8.71 -14.54 -1.35
N ASP A 26 9.74 -13.82 -0.91
CA ASP A 26 10.02 -12.49 -1.42
C ASP A 26 10.33 -12.57 -2.92
N ILE A 27 9.96 -11.54 -3.67
CA ILE A 27 10.19 -11.49 -5.11
C ILE A 27 11.68 -11.50 -5.44
N SER A 28 12.53 -10.95 -4.58
CA SER A 28 13.98 -10.99 -4.71
C SER A 28 14.55 -12.42 -4.62
N ASP A 29 13.80 -13.32 -3.97
CA ASP A 29 14.09 -14.75 -3.90
C ASP A 29 13.60 -15.54 -5.11
N THR A 30 13.18 -14.87 -6.17
CA THR A 30 12.67 -15.48 -7.39
C THR A 30 13.46 -15.05 -8.61
N HIS A 31 13.36 -15.82 -9.68
CA HIS A 31 13.88 -15.45 -10.98
C HIS A 31 12.85 -15.71 -12.08
N MET A 32 12.94 -14.87 -13.12
CA MET A 32 12.06 -14.96 -14.28
C MET A 32 12.47 -16.14 -15.18
N VAL A 33 11.48 -16.89 -15.63
CA VAL A 33 11.70 -17.89 -16.70
C VAL A 33 11.64 -17.19 -18.07
N ALA A 34 12.22 -17.82 -19.08
CA ALA A 34 12.16 -17.34 -20.45
C ALA A 34 10.69 -17.17 -20.89
N GLY A 35 10.32 -15.97 -21.34
CA GLY A 35 8.95 -15.63 -21.71
C GLY A 35 8.02 -15.30 -20.55
N GLY A 36 8.48 -15.33 -19.30
CA GLY A 36 7.73 -14.86 -18.13
C GLY A 36 7.53 -13.35 -18.16
N ARG A 37 6.47 -12.89 -17.49
CA ARG A 37 6.25 -11.46 -17.25
C ARG A 37 6.77 -11.10 -15.87
N SER A 38 7.52 -10.00 -15.77
CA SER A 38 7.87 -9.42 -14.48
C SER A 38 6.61 -8.89 -13.80
N PRO A 39 6.38 -9.17 -12.52
CA PRO A 39 5.31 -8.52 -11.79
C PRO A 39 5.58 -7.02 -11.75
N TYR A 40 4.53 -6.24 -11.92
CA TYR A 40 4.60 -4.79 -11.79
C TYR A 40 4.66 -4.43 -10.29
N LEU A 41 5.84 -4.01 -9.86
CA LEU A 41 6.06 -3.45 -8.54
C LEU A 41 6.18 -1.94 -8.68
N TRP A 42 5.08 -1.23 -8.48
CA TRP A 42 5.09 0.21 -8.56
C TRP A 42 5.96 0.83 -7.43
N GLN A 43 6.61 1.91 -7.77
CA GLN A 43 7.34 2.75 -6.82
C GLN A 43 6.92 4.19 -7.08
N MET A 44 6.49 4.86 -6.02
CA MET A 44 6.18 6.27 -6.06
C MET A 44 7.47 7.08 -6.19
N GLN A 45 7.46 8.05 -7.09
CA GLN A 45 8.53 9.01 -7.26
C GLN A 45 8.14 10.34 -6.60
N GLU A 46 9.14 11.13 -6.19
CA GLU A 46 8.90 12.40 -5.50
C GLU A 46 7.99 13.36 -6.29
N HIS A 47 8.21 13.47 -7.60
CA HIS A 47 7.42 14.35 -8.47
C HIS A 47 5.98 13.90 -8.70
N GLN A 48 5.61 12.68 -8.29
CA GLN A 48 4.25 12.15 -8.40
C GLN A 48 3.40 12.45 -7.16
N ARG A 49 4.00 12.94 -6.07
CA ARG A 49 3.33 13.13 -4.78
C ARG A 49 2.12 14.05 -4.88
N GLU A 50 2.25 15.17 -5.58
CA GLU A 50 1.18 16.16 -5.70
C GLU A 50 -0.04 15.60 -6.45
N GLU A 51 0.19 14.84 -7.54
CA GLU A 51 -0.90 14.21 -8.30
C GLU A 51 -1.56 13.07 -7.51
N ILE A 52 -0.78 12.33 -6.72
CA ILE A 52 -1.32 11.29 -5.82
C ILE A 52 -2.15 11.95 -4.72
N LEU A 53 -1.66 13.04 -4.11
CA LEU A 53 -2.39 13.79 -3.11
C LEU A 53 -3.75 14.25 -3.63
N THR A 54 -3.78 14.92 -4.78
CA THR A 54 -5.02 15.36 -5.43
C THR A 54 -5.97 14.18 -5.71
N HIS A 55 -5.42 13.05 -6.13
CA HIS A 55 -6.24 11.84 -6.35
C HIS A 55 -6.87 11.32 -5.05
N LEU A 56 -6.12 11.30 -3.95
CA LEU A 56 -6.65 10.87 -2.65
C LEU A 56 -7.74 11.83 -2.15
N GLU A 57 -7.55 13.15 -2.32
CA GLU A 57 -8.56 14.16 -2.00
C GLU A 57 -9.87 13.91 -2.75
N GLU A 58 -9.78 13.68 -4.07
CA GLU A 58 -10.95 13.44 -4.92
C GLU A 58 -11.67 12.14 -4.60
N VAL A 59 -10.93 11.04 -4.40
CA VAL A 59 -11.51 9.70 -4.23
C VAL A 59 -12.08 9.51 -2.83
N TYR A 60 -11.37 10.00 -1.81
CA TYR A 60 -11.76 9.81 -0.40
C TYR A 60 -12.49 11.03 0.20
N GLY A 61 -12.67 12.10 -0.59
CA GLY A 61 -13.41 13.28 -0.14
C GLY A 61 -12.74 14.02 1.02
N LEU A 62 -11.40 14.05 1.04
CA LEU A 62 -10.64 14.66 2.13
C LEU A 62 -10.79 16.19 2.13
N GLU A 63 -10.78 16.80 3.31
CA GLU A 63 -10.80 18.23 3.45
C GLU A 63 -9.38 18.84 3.36
N GLU A 64 -9.24 20.04 2.80
CA GLU A 64 -7.95 20.74 2.63
C GLU A 64 -7.10 20.81 3.91
N LYS A 65 -7.74 20.87 5.08
CA LYS A 65 -7.04 20.87 6.38
C LYS A 65 -6.31 19.55 6.67
N ASP A 66 -6.73 18.43 6.07
CA ASP A 66 -6.22 17.08 6.30
C ASP A 66 -5.21 16.65 5.22
N THR A 67 -4.89 17.56 4.29
CA THR A 67 -4.07 17.27 3.11
C THR A 67 -2.91 18.26 2.92
N ALA A 68 -2.41 18.83 4.01
CA ALA A 68 -1.25 19.74 3.96
C ALA A 68 0.00 19.03 3.39
N THR A 69 0.13 17.73 3.66
CA THR A 69 1.18 16.86 3.13
C THR A 69 0.59 15.53 2.68
N LEU A 70 1.36 14.76 1.88
CA LEU A 70 0.94 13.40 1.53
C LEU A 70 0.85 12.49 2.77
N GLN A 71 1.68 12.72 3.79
CA GLN A 71 1.62 12.00 5.06
C GLN A 71 0.27 12.24 5.76
N ASP A 72 -0.15 13.51 5.85
CA ASP A 72 -1.44 13.88 6.44
C ASP A 72 -2.60 13.23 5.67
N ALA A 73 -2.55 13.28 4.34
CA ALA A 73 -3.57 12.65 3.50
C ALA A 73 -3.64 11.12 3.68
N LEU A 74 -2.50 10.42 3.76
CA LEU A 74 -2.48 8.98 4.01
C LEU A 74 -3.06 8.64 5.40
N MET A 75 -2.77 9.45 6.41
CA MET A 75 -3.36 9.29 7.75
C MET A 75 -4.87 9.56 7.72
N ALA A 76 -5.33 10.59 6.99
CA ALA A 76 -6.74 10.90 6.84
C ALA A 76 -7.49 9.76 6.12
N VAL A 77 -6.93 9.23 5.03
CA VAL A 77 -7.49 8.06 4.33
C VAL A 77 -7.57 6.84 5.24
N ALA A 78 -6.52 6.57 6.03
CA ALA A 78 -6.53 5.46 6.97
C ALA A 78 -7.65 5.60 8.01
N ARG A 79 -7.85 6.81 8.56
CA ARG A 79 -8.91 7.10 9.53
C ARG A 79 -10.30 6.93 8.93
N GLU A 80 -10.53 7.45 7.73
CA GLU A 80 -11.80 7.35 7.03
C GLU A 80 -12.16 5.90 6.74
N MET A 81 -11.24 5.17 6.12
CA MET A 81 -11.43 3.75 5.77
C MET A 81 -11.69 2.87 7.00
N VAL A 82 -10.99 3.13 8.10
CA VAL A 82 -11.25 2.40 9.35
C VAL A 82 -12.60 2.79 9.93
N SER A 83 -12.95 4.07 9.92
CA SER A 83 -14.24 4.57 10.44
C SER A 83 -15.42 3.97 9.69
N ASP A 84 -15.35 3.92 8.37
CA ASP A 84 -16.42 3.40 7.50
C ASP A 84 -16.66 1.89 7.67
N ASN A 85 -15.62 1.15 8.01
CA ASN A 85 -15.68 -0.31 8.14
C ASN A 85 -15.71 -0.79 9.60
N LEU A 86 -15.65 0.12 10.58
CA LEU A 86 -15.43 -0.21 11.99
C LEU A 86 -16.50 -1.15 12.54
N GLU A 87 -17.79 -0.87 12.29
CA GLU A 87 -18.90 -1.68 12.82
C GLU A 87 -18.84 -3.13 12.32
N GLU A 88 -18.53 -3.33 11.03
CA GLU A 88 -18.41 -4.68 10.48
C GLU A 88 -17.26 -5.46 11.13
N TYR A 89 -16.14 -4.77 11.40
CA TYR A 89 -15.02 -5.40 12.10
C TYR A 89 -15.33 -5.68 13.58
N LEU A 90 -16.07 -4.81 14.26
CA LEU A 90 -16.41 -5.03 15.66
C LEU A 90 -17.31 -6.24 15.85
N ASP A 91 -18.27 -6.46 14.95
CA ASP A 91 -19.12 -7.66 14.96
C ASP A 91 -18.28 -8.95 14.87
N GLY A 92 -17.22 -8.94 14.05
CA GLY A 92 -16.30 -10.09 13.94
C GLY A 92 -15.32 -10.20 15.10
N LEU A 93 -14.91 -9.06 15.67
CA LEU A 93 -13.96 -9.00 16.78
C LEU A 93 -14.53 -9.65 18.04
N GLU A 94 -15.83 -9.50 18.32
CA GLU A 94 -16.52 -10.12 19.46
C GLU A 94 -16.21 -11.62 19.55
N TYR A 95 -16.24 -12.33 18.42
CA TYR A 95 -15.92 -13.75 18.39
C TYR A 95 -14.40 -14.04 18.47
N ALA A 96 -13.59 -13.13 17.98
CA ALA A 96 -12.12 -13.31 17.95
C ALA A 96 -11.49 -13.11 19.33
N VAL A 97 -12.16 -12.36 20.22
CA VAL A 97 -11.66 -12.05 21.57
C VAL A 97 -12.13 -13.04 22.64
N GLU A 98 -13.04 -13.95 22.32
CA GLU A 98 -13.51 -14.98 23.25
C GLU A 98 -12.35 -15.77 23.85
N ASN A 99 -12.36 -15.95 25.17
CA ASN A 99 -11.32 -16.62 25.95
C ASN A 99 -9.93 -15.95 25.86
N THR A 100 -9.88 -14.65 25.59
CA THR A 100 -8.65 -13.83 25.59
C THR A 100 -8.71 -12.79 26.71
N TYR A 101 -7.59 -12.08 26.94
CA TYR A 101 -7.56 -10.95 27.88
C TYR A 101 -8.55 -9.85 27.49
N LEU A 102 -8.80 -9.66 26.19
CA LEU A 102 -9.70 -8.61 25.68
C LEU A 102 -11.16 -8.85 26.06
N GLU A 103 -11.57 -10.08 26.32
CA GLU A 103 -12.95 -10.41 26.73
C GLU A 103 -13.34 -9.74 28.08
N ASP A 104 -12.35 -9.51 28.95
CA ASP A 104 -12.56 -8.88 30.25
C ASP A 104 -12.60 -7.34 30.20
N LEU A 105 -12.28 -6.74 29.05
CA LEU A 105 -12.33 -5.29 28.86
C LEU A 105 -13.75 -4.84 28.50
N ASP A 106 -14.05 -3.57 28.81
CA ASP A 106 -15.32 -2.98 28.38
C ASP A 106 -15.33 -2.70 26.88
N GLU A 107 -16.51 -2.75 26.27
CA GLU A 107 -16.73 -2.59 24.84
C GLU A 107 -16.18 -1.26 24.29
N VAL A 108 -16.26 -0.19 25.09
CA VAL A 108 -15.78 1.15 24.65
C VAL A 108 -14.26 1.15 24.54
N THR A 109 -13.57 0.52 25.49
CA THR A 109 -12.12 0.37 25.47
C THR A 109 -11.69 -0.49 24.29
N ILE A 110 -12.27 -1.67 24.09
CA ILE A 110 -11.95 -2.55 22.96
C ILE A 110 -12.15 -1.83 21.63
N ARG A 111 -13.28 -1.13 21.48
CA ARG A 111 -13.61 -0.36 20.27
C ARG A 111 -12.58 0.73 19.99
N SER A 112 -12.21 1.50 21.02
CA SER A 112 -11.23 2.59 20.90
C SER A 112 -9.87 2.07 20.52
N ASP A 113 -9.38 1.05 21.22
CA ASP A 113 -8.05 0.49 21.03
C ASP A 113 -7.93 -0.21 19.67
N PHE A 114 -8.95 -0.99 19.28
CA PHE A 114 -9.01 -1.61 17.96
C PHE A 114 -8.97 -0.57 16.84
N ARG A 115 -9.83 0.45 16.92
CA ARG A 115 -9.89 1.52 15.94
C ARG A 115 -8.54 2.22 15.79
N GLN A 116 -7.90 2.61 16.89
CA GLN A 116 -6.61 3.28 16.85
C GLN A 116 -5.55 2.38 16.28
N LEU A 117 -5.42 1.17 16.81
CA LEU A 117 -4.38 0.22 16.41
C LEU A 117 -4.47 -0.16 14.92
N VAL A 118 -5.70 -0.35 14.39
CA VAL A 118 -5.91 -0.59 12.95
C VAL A 118 -5.56 0.64 12.14
N THR A 119 -5.97 1.85 12.57
CA THR A 119 -5.67 3.10 11.85
C THR A 119 -4.16 3.32 11.73
N ASP A 120 -3.44 3.22 12.83
CA ASP A 120 -2.00 3.47 12.87
C ASP A 120 -1.23 2.40 12.09
N SER A 121 -1.69 1.15 12.15
CA SER A 121 -1.11 0.05 11.37
C SER A 121 -1.36 0.21 9.86
N VAL A 122 -2.56 0.62 9.45
CA VAL A 122 -2.87 0.93 8.04
C VAL A 122 -2.00 2.08 7.55
N TYR A 123 -1.95 3.20 8.29
CA TYR A 123 -1.10 4.32 7.94
C TYR A 123 0.38 3.90 7.83
N TYR A 124 0.89 3.09 8.78
CA TYR A 124 2.25 2.55 8.71
C TYR A 124 2.50 1.79 7.41
N MET A 125 1.58 0.89 7.05
CA MET A 125 1.67 0.10 5.81
C MET A 125 1.67 0.98 4.55
N LEU A 126 0.77 1.97 4.49
CA LEU A 126 0.68 2.91 3.37
C LEU A 126 1.96 3.72 3.23
N SER A 127 2.44 4.32 4.32
CA SER A 127 3.64 5.15 4.35
C SER A 127 4.87 4.37 3.91
N ARG A 128 5.11 3.19 4.48
CA ARG A 128 6.24 2.33 4.09
C ARG A 128 6.18 1.94 2.63
N ARG A 129 5.00 1.63 2.10
CA ARG A 129 4.84 1.26 0.69
C ARG A 129 5.05 2.43 -0.26
N CYS A 130 4.69 3.64 0.17
CA CYS A 130 4.92 4.88 -0.54
C CYS A 130 6.35 5.45 -0.38
N GLY A 131 7.22 4.79 0.39
CA GLY A 131 8.59 5.25 0.64
C GLY A 131 8.66 6.46 1.58
N ILE A 132 7.66 6.62 2.43
CA ILE A 132 7.55 7.67 3.45
C ILE A 132 7.93 7.06 4.81
N GLU A 133 8.60 7.84 5.67
CA GLU A 133 8.91 7.40 7.03
C GLU A 133 7.67 7.57 7.94
N PRO A 134 7.04 6.46 8.40
CA PRO A 134 5.79 6.55 9.16
C PRO A 134 5.97 7.18 10.55
N MET A 135 7.16 7.05 11.15
CA MET A 135 7.44 7.56 12.49
C MET A 135 7.60 9.09 12.55
N GLU A 136 7.36 9.80 11.44
CA GLU A 136 7.18 11.25 11.46
C GLU A 136 5.83 11.67 12.10
N LEU A 137 4.81 10.80 12.01
CA LEU A 137 3.47 11.03 12.60
C LEU A 137 3.07 9.97 13.63
N LEU A 138 3.86 8.90 13.81
CA LEU A 138 3.60 7.83 14.77
C LEU A 138 4.74 7.74 15.79
N GLU A 139 4.38 7.29 16.98
CA GLU A 139 5.32 6.95 18.07
C GLU A 139 5.20 5.45 18.40
N GLU A 140 6.19 4.88 19.09
CA GLU A 140 6.12 3.46 19.50
C GLU A 140 4.94 3.20 20.45
N GLU A 141 4.56 4.19 21.22
CA GLU A 141 3.44 4.18 22.16
C GLU A 141 2.08 3.95 21.48
N ASP A 142 1.92 4.36 20.21
CA ASP A 142 0.68 4.16 19.44
C ASP A 142 0.39 2.68 19.20
N PHE A 143 1.41 1.83 19.29
CA PHE A 143 1.30 0.39 19.10
C PHE A 143 1.31 -0.42 20.42
N MET A 144 1.32 0.23 21.60
CA MET A 144 1.47 -0.47 22.86
C MET A 144 0.36 -1.51 23.10
N HIS A 145 -0.86 -1.24 22.69
CA HIS A 145 -2.00 -2.13 22.86
C HIS A 145 -1.98 -3.38 21.96
N ILE A 146 -1.01 -3.50 21.03
CA ILE A 146 -0.87 -4.73 20.21
C ILE A 146 -0.59 -5.96 21.08
N THR A 147 0.02 -5.76 22.26
CA THR A 147 0.33 -6.83 23.20
C THR A 147 -0.92 -7.44 23.85
N ASP A 148 -2.02 -6.71 23.86
CA ASP A 148 -3.30 -7.17 24.42
C ASP A 148 -3.99 -8.18 23.47
N TYR A 149 -3.64 -8.14 22.19
CA TYR A 149 -4.05 -9.10 21.16
C TYR A 149 -3.21 -10.38 21.15
N ASN A 150 -2.57 -10.73 22.26
CA ASN A 150 -1.65 -11.88 22.38
C ASN A 150 -2.38 -13.24 22.37
N HIS A 151 -3.30 -13.40 21.44
CA HIS A 151 -3.97 -14.67 21.15
C HIS A 151 -4.10 -14.84 19.63
N LEU A 152 -3.96 -16.08 19.15
CA LEU A 152 -3.89 -16.32 17.70
C LEU A 152 -5.13 -15.80 16.96
N SER A 153 -6.34 -16.00 17.51
CA SER A 153 -7.59 -15.52 16.89
C SER A 153 -7.64 -13.99 16.81
N ALA A 154 -7.39 -13.30 17.93
CA ALA A 154 -7.42 -11.85 18.03
C ALA A 154 -6.34 -11.21 17.13
N LEU A 155 -5.10 -11.73 17.19
CA LEU A 155 -4.00 -11.23 16.36
C LEU A 155 -4.24 -11.47 14.87
N THR A 156 -4.77 -12.63 14.49
CA THR A 156 -5.12 -12.94 13.09
C THR A 156 -6.23 -12.01 12.61
N PHE A 157 -7.24 -11.77 13.44
CA PHE A 157 -8.34 -10.87 13.12
C PHE A 157 -7.84 -9.44 12.88
N LEU A 158 -7.06 -8.90 13.81
CA LEU A 158 -6.41 -7.59 13.69
C LEU A 158 -5.58 -7.49 12.41
N GLY A 159 -4.71 -8.47 12.16
CA GLY A 159 -3.85 -8.50 10.96
C GLY A 159 -4.65 -8.57 9.66
N ASN A 160 -5.75 -9.30 9.63
CA ASN A 160 -6.64 -9.36 8.46
C ASN A 160 -7.31 -8.01 8.20
N ALA A 161 -7.82 -7.32 9.23
CA ALA A 161 -8.40 -6.00 9.10
C ALA A 161 -7.40 -4.99 8.51
N VAL A 162 -6.18 -4.93 9.08
CA VAL A 162 -5.10 -4.07 8.58
C VAL A 162 -4.74 -4.41 7.13
N SER A 163 -4.61 -5.70 6.81
CA SER A 163 -4.24 -6.15 5.46
C SER A 163 -5.30 -5.78 4.42
N GLN A 164 -6.58 -6.02 4.70
CA GLN A 164 -7.67 -5.76 3.75
C GLN A 164 -7.84 -4.27 3.48
N LEU A 165 -7.81 -3.44 4.52
CA LEU A 165 -7.93 -1.98 4.37
C LEU A 165 -6.73 -1.40 3.66
N SER A 166 -5.51 -1.80 4.02
CA SER A 166 -4.28 -1.35 3.35
C SER A 166 -4.25 -1.77 1.88
N GLU A 167 -4.66 -3.01 1.56
CA GLU A 167 -4.69 -3.51 0.18
C GLU A 167 -5.59 -2.66 -0.71
N SER A 168 -6.79 -2.32 -0.24
CA SER A 168 -7.75 -1.51 -0.99
C SER A 168 -7.14 -0.16 -1.39
N ILE A 169 -6.59 0.57 -0.41
CA ILE A 169 -5.98 1.89 -0.62
C ILE A 169 -4.72 1.77 -1.52
N LEU A 170 -3.86 0.78 -1.28
CA LEU A 170 -2.63 0.57 -2.06
C LEU A 170 -2.90 0.19 -3.52
N ILE A 171 -4.01 -0.49 -3.80
CA ILE A 171 -4.44 -0.75 -5.17
C ILE A 171 -4.78 0.56 -5.89
N ASP A 172 -5.48 1.49 -5.22
CA ASP A 172 -5.84 2.78 -5.82
C ASP A 172 -4.60 3.66 -6.03
N ILE A 173 -3.72 3.76 -5.04
CA ILE A 173 -2.43 4.46 -5.20
C ILE A 173 -1.61 3.84 -6.33
N GLY A 174 -1.53 2.51 -6.40
CA GLY A 174 -0.80 1.82 -7.46
C GLY A 174 -1.35 2.08 -8.87
N ARG A 175 -2.67 2.23 -9.00
CA ARG A 175 -3.32 2.58 -10.28
C ARG A 175 -2.95 3.99 -10.73
N ILE A 176 -2.98 4.97 -9.83
CA ILE A 176 -2.62 6.35 -10.19
C ILE A 176 -1.13 6.47 -10.51
N VAL A 177 -0.24 5.85 -9.71
CA VAL A 177 1.20 5.80 -10.01
C VAL A 177 1.47 5.19 -11.39
N HIS A 178 0.77 4.10 -11.73
CA HIS A 178 0.91 3.47 -13.05
C HIS A 178 0.42 4.38 -14.18
N LYS A 179 -0.72 5.06 -13.99
CA LYS A 179 -1.28 6.01 -14.96
C LYS A 179 -0.29 7.14 -15.24
N ILE A 180 0.24 7.79 -14.19
CA ILE A 180 1.21 8.87 -14.30
C ILE A 180 2.45 8.38 -15.08
N SER A 181 3.02 7.25 -14.69
CA SER A 181 4.21 6.67 -15.34
C SER A 181 3.99 6.36 -16.82
N LEU A 182 2.78 5.93 -17.22
CA LEU A 182 2.43 5.71 -18.63
C LEU A 182 2.32 7.02 -19.41
N GLU A 183 1.77 8.07 -18.81
CA GLU A 183 1.65 9.38 -19.44
C GLU A 183 3.03 10.03 -19.63
N GLU A 184 3.90 9.90 -18.65
CA GLU A 184 5.30 10.35 -18.74
C GLU A 184 6.06 9.64 -19.86
N ALA A 185 5.97 8.30 -19.91
CA ALA A 185 6.59 7.52 -20.99
C ALA A 185 6.09 7.91 -22.39
N ARG A 186 4.79 8.23 -22.53
CA ARG A 186 4.23 8.71 -23.79
C ARG A 186 4.78 10.07 -24.19
N LYS A 187 4.88 11.02 -23.24
CA LYS A 187 5.45 12.35 -23.46
C LYS A 187 6.92 12.26 -23.89
N GLU A 188 7.71 11.41 -23.26
CA GLU A 188 9.13 11.19 -23.63
C GLU A 188 9.29 10.65 -25.05
N VAL A 189 8.44 9.69 -25.46
CA VAL A 189 8.43 9.16 -26.83
C VAL A 189 8.07 10.26 -27.85
N GLU A 190 7.13 11.12 -27.51
CA GLU A 190 6.69 12.21 -28.41
C GLU A 190 7.80 13.27 -28.57
N ILE A 191 8.41 13.69 -27.47
CA ILE A 191 9.57 14.60 -27.47
C ILE A 191 10.75 14.00 -28.27
N SER A 192 11.00 12.71 -28.12
CA SER A 192 12.06 12.01 -28.87
C SER A 192 11.79 11.99 -30.38
N LYS A 193 10.53 11.78 -30.80
CA LYS A 193 10.13 11.85 -32.21
C LYS A 193 10.30 13.25 -32.79
N GLU A 194 9.88 14.29 -32.06
CA GLU A 194 10.05 15.68 -32.48
C GLU A 194 11.54 16.07 -32.64
N ARG A 195 12.37 15.67 -31.67
CA ARG A 195 13.83 15.90 -31.74
C ARG A 195 14.44 15.23 -32.95
N ASN A 196 14.09 13.99 -33.23
CA ASN A 196 14.56 13.25 -34.39
C ASN A 196 14.13 13.91 -35.71
N TYR A 197 12.87 14.36 -35.80
CA TYR A 197 12.35 15.08 -36.96
C TYR A 197 13.11 16.41 -37.20
N ASN A 198 13.34 17.20 -36.17
CA ASN A 198 14.07 18.46 -36.25
C ASN A 198 15.53 18.26 -36.66
N ASN A 199 16.20 17.23 -36.11
CA ASN A 199 17.56 16.88 -36.51
C ASN A 199 17.63 16.46 -37.98
N PHE A 200 16.68 15.64 -38.47
CA PHE A 200 16.59 15.24 -39.85
C PHE A 200 16.38 16.45 -40.78
N THR A 201 15.47 17.35 -40.42
CA THR A 201 15.17 18.56 -41.20
C THR A 201 16.37 19.50 -41.28
N THR A 202 17.15 19.61 -40.21
CA THR A 202 18.39 20.42 -40.18
C THR A 202 19.44 19.82 -41.09
N LEU A 203 19.67 18.51 -41.02
CA LEU A 203 20.63 17.81 -41.91
C LEU A 203 20.25 17.96 -43.38
N MET A 204 18.96 17.86 -43.72
CA MET A 204 18.48 18.03 -45.10
C MET A 204 18.68 19.49 -45.62
N ARG A 205 18.59 20.49 -44.75
CA ARG A 205 18.86 21.88 -45.10
C ARG A 205 20.37 22.13 -45.33
N GLU A 206 21.22 21.56 -44.50
CA GLU A 206 22.66 21.68 -44.61
C GLU A 206 23.23 21.00 -45.89
N THR A 207 22.69 19.84 -46.25
CA THR A 207 23.07 19.15 -47.49
C THR A 207 22.64 19.94 -48.72
N LYS A 208 21.46 20.56 -48.71
CA LYS A 208 20.93 21.36 -49.83
C LYS A 208 21.69 22.71 -50.05
N ASN A 209 22.40 23.20 -49.04
CA ASN A 209 23.19 24.42 -49.12
C ASN A 209 24.68 24.17 -49.52
N ARG A 210 25.08 22.92 -49.75
CA ARG A 210 26.43 22.52 -50.16
C ARG A 210 26.56 22.22 -51.66
N ASP A 211 25.43 22.13 -52.34
CA ASP A 211 25.33 22.02 -53.80
C ASP A 211 25.04 23.40 -54.41
#